data_724985f027863037bf6b17f395497c56
#
_entry.id   724985f027863037bf6b17f395497c56
#
_cell.length_a   1.000
_cell.length_b   1.000
_cell.length_c   1.000
_cell.angle_alpha   90.00
_cell.angle_beta   90.00
_cell.angle_gamma   90.00
#
_symmetry.space_group_name_H-M   'P 1'
#
loop_
_entity.id
_entity.type
_entity.pdbx_description
1 polymer ?
#
loop_
_entity_poly.entity_id
_entity_poly.type
_entity_poly.pdbx_seq_one_letter_code
_entity_poly.pdbx_strand_id
1 'polypeptide(L)'
;MAMGGSSTKEAVPYINMTPMIDILLVLLIIFMVISPKKPHRFESRIPERPPENMPEQPPDPLALLITIPMDGETYKLNTEEHQGLKALGDRLFNRLDGRPADRKAVFIKAPRALNYGQVVRVIDVVKQVGGAPIGLQIEGLDER
;
A
#
# COMPACT_ATOMS: atom_id res chain seq x y z
N MET A 1 -13.74 -38.47 -84.57
CA MET A 1 -12.88 -37.40 -83.94
C MET A 1 -13.45 -37.05 -82.58
N ALA A 2 -12.82 -37.60 -81.54
CA ALA A 2 -13.25 -37.36 -80.15
C ALA A 2 -12.20 -36.44 -79.51
N MET A 3 -12.57 -35.23 -79.22
CA MET A 3 -11.71 -34.27 -78.45
C MET A 3 -11.97 -34.55 -77.01
N GLY A 4 -10.93 -35.12 -76.35
CA GLY A 4 -10.90 -35.27 -74.87
C GLY A 4 -10.64 -33.96 -74.25
N GLY A 5 -11.61 -33.44 -73.49
CA GLY A 5 -11.43 -32.29 -72.66
C GLY A 5 -10.67 -32.67 -71.33
N SER A 6 -9.44 -32.27 -71.23
CA SER A 6 -8.68 -32.37 -70.02
C SER A 6 -9.15 -31.31 -69.02
N SER A 7 -9.95 -31.70 -68.06
CA SER A 7 -10.26 -30.85 -66.92
C SER A 7 -9.07 -30.87 -65.96
N THR A 8 -8.23 -29.84 -66.02
CA THR A 8 -7.24 -29.54 -64.98
C THR A 8 -7.97 -29.16 -63.69
N LYS A 9 -8.06 -30.12 -62.78
CA LYS A 9 -8.44 -29.79 -61.39
C LYS A 9 -7.33 -28.91 -60.81
N GLU A 10 -7.63 -27.64 -60.68
CA GLU A 10 -6.80 -26.76 -59.90
C GLU A 10 -6.72 -27.30 -58.48
N ALA A 11 -5.54 -27.76 -58.07
CA ALA A 11 -5.25 -28.13 -56.69
C ALA A 11 -5.25 -26.86 -55.84
N VAL A 12 -6.34 -26.61 -55.14
CA VAL A 12 -6.37 -25.55 -54.15
C VAL A 12 -5.46 -25.97 -53.00
N PRO A 13 -4.37 -25.23 -52.71
CA PRO A 13 -3.48 -25.59 -51.58
C PRO A 13 -4.26 -25.44 -50.29
N TYR A 14 -4.57 -26.56 -49.66
CA TYR A 14 -5.12 -26.58 -48.31
C TYR A 14 -4.01 -26.23 -47.35
N ILE A 15 -4.01 -24.99 -46.84
CA ILE A 15 -3.16 -24.58 -45.76
C ILE A 15 -3.69 -25.22 -44.48
N ASN A 16 -2.90 -26.13 -43.90
CA ASN A 16 -3.24 -26.68 -42.60
C ASN A 16 -3.09 -25.61 -41.52
N MET A 17 -4.21 -25.14 -40.97
CA MET A 17 -4.26 -24.07 -39.97
C MET A 17 -3.84 -24.55 -38.57
N THR A 18 -3.76 -25.85 -38.35
CA THR A 18 -3.46 -26.43 -37.03
C THR A 18 -2.16 -25.94 -36.41
N PRO A 19 -1.01 -25.87 -37.13
CA PRO A 19 0.22 -25.34 -36.56
C PRO A 19 0.14 -23.87 -36.19
N MET A 20 -0.62 -23.08 -36.94
CA MET A 20 -0.81 -21.65 -36.66
C MET A 20 -1.63 -21.44 -35.39
N ILE A 21 -2.68 -22.22 -35.20
CA ILE A 21 -3.53 -22.13 -34.01
C ILE A 21 -2.73 -22.50 -32.76
N ASP A 22 -1.87 -23.51 -32.83
CA ASP A 22 -1.04 -23.94 -31.71
C ASP A 22 -0.07 -22.83 -31.27
N ILE A 23 0.62 -22.20 -32.23
CA ILE A 23 1.52 -21.07 -31.93
C ILE A 23 0.75 -19.90 -31.28
N LEU A 24 -0.44 -19.58 -31.77
CA LEU A 24 -1.27 -18.52 -31.20
C LEU A 24 -1.73 -18.84 -29.78
N LEU A 25 -2.11 -20.09 -29.50
CA LEU A 25 -2.47 -20.55 -28.16
C LEU A 25 -1.28 -20.47 -27.19
N VAL A 26 -0.09 -20.91 -27.62
CA VAL A 26 1.10 -20.85 -26.79
C VAL A 26 1.48 -19.40 -26.47
N LEU A 27 1.42 -18.50 -27.46
CA LEU A 27 1.63 -17.08 -27.23
C LEU A 27 0.60 -16.48 -26.26
N LEU A 28 -0.66 -16.85 -26.38
CA LEU A 28 -1.72 -16.41 -25.49
C LEU A 28 -1.44 -16.82 -24.04
N ILE A 29 -1.03 -18.08 -23.83
CA ILE A 29 -0.69 -18.60 -22.49
C ILE A 29 0.53 -17.86 -21.93
N ILE A 30 1.55 -17.65 -22.75
CA ILE A 30 2.75 -16.91 -22.32
C ILE A 30 2.39 -15.50 -21.89
N PHE A 31 1.58 -14.77 -22.65
CA PHE A 31 1.11 -13.43 -22.27
C PHE A 31 0.27 -13.44 -20.99
N MET A 32 -0.53 -14.47 -20.77
CA MET A 32 -1.30 -14.61 -19.54
C MET A 32 -0.41 -14.84 -18.31
N VAL A 33 0.65 -15.65 -18.44
CA VAL A 33 1.60 -15.95 -17.35
C VAL A 33 2.52 -14.78 -17.05
N ILE A 34 2.96 -14.04 -18.07
CA ILE A 34 3.87 -12.89 -17.94
C ILE A 34 3.10 -11.61 -17.55
N SER A 35 1.78 -11.66 -17.40
CA SER A 35 1.03 -10.47 -16.96
C SER A 35 1.64 -9.93 -15.65
N PRO A 36 2.43 -8.84 -15.69
CA PRO A 36 3.06 -8.33 -14.48
C PRO A 36 1.96 -7.83 -13.57
N LYS A 37 1.79 -8.50 -12.44
CA LYS A 37 1.03 -7.91 -11.33
C LYS A 37 1.71 -6.57 -11.05
N LYS A 38 0.99 -5.47 -11.29
CA LYS A 38 1.50 -4.15 -10.94
C LYS A 38 1.92 -4.24 -9.48
N PRO A 39 3.21 -4.06 -9.15
CA PRO A 39 3.59 -3.96 -7.76
C PRO A 39 2.72 -2.84 -7.19
N HIS A 40 2.03 -3.12 -6.09
CA HIS A 40 1.44 -2.04 -5.31
C HIS A 40 2.61 -1.14 -4.93
N ARG A 41 2.82 -0.10 -5.72
CA ARG A 41 3.71 0.97 -5.32
C ARG A 41 3.03 1.57 -4.10
N PHE A 42 3.58 1.29 -2.93
CA PHE A 42 3.37 2.18 -1.82
C PHE A 42 3.94 3.51 -2.31
N GLU A 43 3.08 4.41 -2.77
CA GLU A 43 3.46 5.80 -2.89
C GLU A 43 3.71 6.29 -1.47
N SER A 44 4.90 6.00 -0.96
CA SER A 44 5.44 6.74 0.13
C SER A 44 5.63 8.15 -0.42
N ARG A 45 4.65 9.00 -0.24
CA ARG A 45 4.86 10.44 -0.32
C ARG A 45 5.78 10.77 0.82
N ILE A 46 7.07 10.70 0.55
CA ILE A 46 8.06 11.31 1.41
C ILE A 46 7.80 12.80 1.24
N PRO A 47 7.30 13.50 2.28
CA PRO A 47 7.22 14.94 2.22
C PRO A 47 8.61 15.45 1.88
N GLU A 48 8.71 16.33 0.90
CA GLU A 48 9.95 17.03 0.62
C GLU A 48 10.44 17.62 1.95
N ARG A 49 11.72 17.41 2.28
CA ARG A 49 12.30 17.95 3.50
C ARG A 49 11.94 19.44 3.58
N PRO A 50 11.30 19.91 4.66
CA PRO A 50 11.12 21.33 4.84
C PRO A 50 12.50 22.00 4.74
N PRO A 51 12.64 23.12 4.04
CA PRO A 51 13.90 23.85 4.02
C PRO A 51 14.31 24.17 5.46
N GLU A 52 15.59 23.95 5.81
CA GLU A 52 16.18 24.06 7.15
C GLU A 52 15.91 25.40 7.87
N ASN A 53 15.32 26.37 7.20
CA ASN A 53 15.00 27.71 7.72
C ASN A 53 13.50 27.97 7.93
N MET A 54 12.63 26.94 7.90
CA MET A 54 11.28 27.16 8.38
C MET A 54 11.28 27.12 9.91
N PRO A 55 10.76 28.18 10.59
CA PRO A 55 10.46 28.07 12.01
C PRO A 55 9.58 26.83 12.20
N GLU A 56 9.89 26.02 13.23
CA GLU A 56 9.08 24.84 13.60
C GLU A 56 7.62 25.25 13.56
N GLN A 57 6.93 24.85 12.48
CA GLN A 57 5.50 25.07 12.44
C GLN A 57 4.92 24.26 13.59
N PRO A 58 4.12 24.85 14.45
CA PRO A 58 3.47 24.11 15.51
C PRO A 58 2.77 22.91 14.85
N PRO A 59 2.90 21.70 15.41
CA PRO A 59 2.30 20.51 14.82
C PRO A 59 0.83 20.81 14.52
N ASP A 60 0.39 20.46 13.32
CA ASP A 60 -0.98 20.70 12.89
C ASP A 60 -1.92 20.28 14.04
N PRO A 61 -2.71 21.21 14.61
CA PRO A 61 -3.56 20.92 15.77
C PRO A 61 -4.56 19.77 15.48
N LEU A 62 -4.70 19.40 14.22
CA LEU A 62 -5.50 18.25 13.78
C LEU A 62 -4.70 16.97 13.64
N ALA A 63 -3.37 17.01 13.70
CA ALA A 63 -2.55 15.82 13.65
C ALA A 63 -2.74 14.99 14.93
N LEU A 64 -2.98 13.70 14.78
CA LEU A 64 -3.07 12.78 15.91
C LEU A 64 -1.68 12.15 16.13
N LEU A 65 -1.07 12.45 17.27
CA LEU A 65 0.21 11.89 17.68
C LEU A 65 -0.01 10.86 18.78
N ILE A 66 0.38 9.62 18.51
CA ILE A 66 0.41 8.55 19.50
C ILE A 66 1.85 8.37 19.96
N THR A 67 2.10 8.56 21.24
CA THR A 67 3.40 8.26 21.83
C THR A 67 3.32 6.96 22.61
N ILE A 68 4.21 6.03 22.29
CA ILE A 68 4.32 4.75 22.96
C ILE A 68 5.48 4.83 23.94
N PRO A 69 5.23 4.77 25.25
CA PRO A 69 6.30 4.78 26.24
C PRO A 69 7.01 3.41 26.34
N MET A 70 8.12 3.36 27.05
CA MET A 70 8.95 2.17 27.23
C MET A 70 8.24 1.03 27.97
N ASP A 71 7.27 1.34 28.81
CA ASP A 71 6.48 0.33 29.56
C ASP A 71 5.50 -0.44 28.65
N GLY A 72 5.12 0.16 27.49
CA GLY A 72 4.24 -0.49 26.53
C GLY A 72 2.79 -0.71 27.01
N GLU A 73 2.39 -0.14 28.14
CA GLU A 73 1.06 -0.29 28.72
C GLU A 73 0.24 1.01 28.68
N THR A 74 0.91 2.16 28.83
CA THR A 74 0.27 3.47 28.81
C THR A 74 0.54 4.17 27.49
N TYR A 75 -0.47 4.43 26.72
CA TYR A 75 -0.36 5.11 25.43
C TYR A 75 -0.79 6.58 25.56
N LYS A 76 -0.04 7.50 24.98
CA LYS A 76 -0.41 8.91 24.96
C LYS A 76 -0.97 9.29 23.59
N LEU A 77 -2.20 9.78 23.56
CA LEU A 77 -2.78 10.40 22.39
C LEU A 77 -2.74 11.91 22.53
N ASN A 78 -1.84 12.56 21.81
CA ASN A 78 -1.49 13.97 22.01
C ASN A 78 -1.04 14.23 23.48
N THR A 79 -1.93 14.78 24.29
CA THR A 79 -1.74 15.06 25.72
C THR A 79 -2.50 14.12 26.66
N GLU A 80 -3.38 13.29 26.14
CA GLU A 80 -4.24 12.39 26.92
C GLU A 80 -3.57 11.02 27.10
N GLU A 81 -3.52 10.52 28.33
CA GLU A 81 -2.97 9.18 28.63
C GLU A 81 -4.12 8.14 28.63
N HIS A 82 -3.86 7.02 27.99
CA HIS A 82 -4.82 5.90 27.90
C HIS A 82 -4.13 4.61 28.29
N GLN A 83 -4.74 3.88 29.24
CA GLN A 83 -4.25 2.57 29.63
C GLN A 83 -4.81 1.49 28.71
N GLY A 84 -3.91 0.80 28.03
CA GLY A 84 -4.23 -0.31 27.14
C GLY A 84 -4.66 0.11 25.73
N LEU A 85 -4.46 -0.82 24.80
CA LEU A 85 -4.74 -0.63 23.36
C LEU A 85 -6.22 -0.40 23.05
N LYS A 86 -7.11 -1.01 23.84
CA LYS A 86 -8.56 -0.88 23.64
C LYS A 86 -9.04 0.55 23.90
N ALA A 87 -8.63 1.12 25.03
CA ALA A 87 -8.99 2.51 25.38
C ALA A 87 -8.42 3.50 24.35
N LEU A 88 -7.19 3.26 23.85
CA LEU A 88 -6.62 4.02 22.76
C LEU A 88 -7.45 3.90 21.49
N GLY A 89 -7.87 2.69 21.11
CA GLY A 89 -8.68 2.42 19.92
C GLY A 89 -10.03 3.14 19.96
N ASP A 90 -10.75 3.04 21.06
CA ASP A 90 -12.05 3.69 21.24
C ASP A 90 -11.93 5.22 21.16
N ARG A 91 -10.87 5.77 21.73
CA ARG A 91 -10.62 7.21 21.67
C ARG A 91 -10.23 7.68 20.27
N LEU A 92 -9.38 6.90 19.60
CA LEU A 92 -9.01 7.18 18.20
C LEU A 92 -10.22 7.12 17.28
N PHE A 93 -11.09 6.13 17.45
CA PHE A 93 -12.31 6.00 16.67
C PHE A 93 -13.16 7.28 16.80
N ASN A 94 -13.42 7.73 18.03
CA ASN A 94 -14.18 8.95 18.28
C ASN A 94 -13.53 10.21 17.71
N ARG A 95 -12.19 10.26 17.64
CA ARG A 95 -11.45 11.39 17.08
C ARG A 95 -11.38 11.37 15.54
N LEU A 96 -11.42 10.18 14.95
CA LEU A 96 -11.36 9.98 13.49
C LEU A 96 -12.75 9.93 12.85
N ASP A 97 -13.77 9.64 13.64
CA ASP A 97 -15.16 9.62 13.17
C ASP A 97 -15.58 11.00 12.68
N GLY A 98 -16.21 11.04 11.51
CA GLY A 98 -16.62 12.30 10.87
C GLY A 98 -15.50 13.11 10.20
N ARG A 99 -14.22 12.68 10.28
CA ARG A 99 -13.14 13.35 9.55
C ARG A 99 -13.06 12.87 8.10
N PRO A 100 -12.81 13.77 7.13
CA PRO A 100 -12.54 13.38 5.75
C PRO A 100 -11.23 12.58 5.66
N ALA A 101 -11.09 11.76 4.63
CA ALA A 101 -9.99 10.81 4.48
C ALA A 101 -8.59 11.47 4.44
N ASP A 102 -8.51 12.69 3.93
CA ASP A 102 -7.28 13.51 3.87
C ASP A 102 -6.80 14.01 5.23
N ARG A 103 -7.67 13.99 6.25
CA ARG A 103 -7.39 14.48 7.61
C ARG A 103 -7.38 13.36 8.67
N LYS A 104 -7.22 12.11 8.25
CA LYS A 104 -7.10 10.94 9.13
C LYS A 104 -5.66 10.49 9.36
N ALA A 105 -4.68 11.37 9.08
CA ALA A 105 -3.29 11.08 9.33
C ALA A 105 -3.01 10.88 10.82
N VAL A 106 -2.29 9.80 11.14
CA VAL A 106 -1.89 9.46 12.50
C VAL A 106 -0.38 9.27 12.54
N PHE A 107 0.27 9.95 13.46
CA PHE A 107 1.70 9.81 13.69
C PHE A 107 1.94 8.98 14.95
N ILE A 108 2.86 8.03 14.86
CA ILE A 108 3.23 7.17 15.97
C ILE A 108 4.67 7.48 16.33
N LYS A 109 4.91 7.91 17.56
CA LYS A 109 6.22 8.16 18.12
C LYS A 109 6.58 7.02 19.08
N ALA A 110 7.70 6.35 18.82
CA ALA A 110 8.15 5.23 19.61
C ALA A 110 9.66 5.37 19.93
N PRO A 111 10.10 5.02 21.14
CA PRO A 111 11.52 4.96 21.47
C PRO A 111 12.21 3.82 20.73
N ARG A 112 13.46 4.02 20.35
CA ARG A 112 14.26 3.04 19.58
C ARG A 112 14.36 1.66 20.25
N ALA A 113 14.39 1.64 21.59
CA ALA A 113 14.55 0.42 22.36
C ALA A 113 13.25 -0.40 22.50
N LEU A 114 12.13 0.12 22.00
CA LEU A 114 10.85 -0.56 22.12
C LEU A 114 10.78 -1.80 21.21
N ASN A 115 10.13 -2.87 21.69
CA ASN A 115 9.91 -4.06 20.89
C ASN A 115 9.00 -3.76 19.69
N TYR A 116 9.47 -4.10 18.49
CA TYR A 116 8.74 -3.90 17.24
C TYR A 116 7.31 -4.48 17.26
N GLY A 117 7.11 -5.61 17.95
CA GLY A 117 5.78 -6.21 18.11
C GLY A 117 4.76 -5.30 18.82
N GLN A 118 5.21 -4.43 19.72
CA GLN A 118 4.33 -3.46 20.39
C GLN A 118 3.92 -2.33 19.43
N VAL A 119 4.85 -1.86 18.61
CA VAL A 119 4.57 -0.84 17.59
C VAL A 119 3.56 -1.38 16.56
N VAL A 120 3.74 -2.62 16.12
CA VAL A 120 2.82 -3.27 15.17
C VAL A 120 1.40 -3.36 15.72
N ARG A 121 1.23 -3.72 16.99
CA ARG A 121 -0.10 -3.76 17.61
C ARG A 121 -0.80 -2.40 17.60
N VAL A 122 -0.05 -1.32 17.84
CA VAL A 122 -0.61 0.03 17.76
C VAL A 122 -0.98 0.38 16.32
N ILE A 123 -0.14 0.04 15.34
CA ILE A 123 -0.43 0.24 13.92
C ILE A 123 -1.72 -0.50 13.52
N ASP A 124 -1.89 -1.73 13.98
CA ASP A 124 -3.08 -2.52 13.68
C ASP A 124 -4.35 -1.88 14.25
N VAL A 125 -4.30 -1.37 15.49
CA VAL A 125 -5.43 -0.62 16.08
C VAL A 125 -5.74 0.63 15.26
N VAL A 126 -4.73 1.41 14.86
CA VAL A 126 -4.92 2.62 14.04
C VAL A 126 -5.57 2.28 12.70
N LYS A 127 -5.14 1.19 12.05
CA LYS A 127 -5.75 0.72 10.79
C LYS A 127 -7.19 0.26 10.96
N GLN A 128 -7.49 -0.46 12.04
CA GLN A 128 -8.86 -0.92 12.33
C GLN A 128 -9.85 0.23 12.50
N VAL A 129 -9.41 1.36 13.07
CA VAL A 129 -10.25 2.55 13.23
C VAL A 129 -10.22 3.50 12.02
N GLY A 130 -9.54 3.08 10.94
CA GLY A 130 -9.52 3.82 9.67
C GLY A 130 -8.53 4.99 9.63
N GLY A 131 -7.52 5.01 10.50
CA GLY A 131 -6.43 5.99 10.44
C GLY A 131 -5.51 5.73 9.25
N ALA A 132 -5.36 6.69 8.36
CA ALA A 132 -4.44 6.67 7.22
C ALA A 132 -4.22 8.09 6.67
N PRO A 133 -3.01 8.44 6.24
CA PRO A 133 -1.77 7.69 6.33
C PRO A 133 -1.20 7.57 7.76
N ILE A 134 -0.32 6.58 7.97
CA ILE A 134 0.36 6.38 9.25
C ILE A 134 1.82 6.77 9.09
N GLY A 135 2.26 7.76 9.87
CA GLY A 135 3.66 8.14 9.97
C GLY A 135 4.32 7.51 11.20
N LEU A 136 5.51 6.94 11.06
CA LEU A 136 6.30 6.41 12.18
C LEU A 136 7.49 7.32 12.45
N GLN A 137 7.60 7.81 13.67
CA GLN A 137 8.72 8.59 14.16
C GLN A 137 9.45 7.80 15.25
N ILE A 138 10.74 7.59 15.06
CA ILE A 138 11.59 6.90 16.04
C ILE A 138 12.36 7.94 16.84
N GLU A 139 12.19 7.93 18.14
CA GLU A 139 12.92 8.85 19.04
C GLU A 139 14.38 8.39 19.18
N GLY A 140 15.32 9.32 19.00
CA GLY A 140 16.76 9.04 19.10
C GLY A 140 17.45 8.65 17.78
N LEU A 141 16.81 8.87 16.63
CA LEU A 141 17.48 9.02 15.36
C LEU A 141 17.82 10.51 15.17
N ASP A 142 18.73 11.01 16.01
CA ASP A 142 19.35 12.29 15.72
C ASP A 142 20.14 12.16 14.42
N GLU A 143 19.85 13.03 13.51
CA GLU A 143 20.52 13.15 12.23
C GLU A 143 22.03 13.36 12.44
N ARG A 144 22.81 12.41 11.91
CA ARG A 144 24.23 12.66 11.59
C ARG A 144 24.35 12.97 10.12
#